data_681297546b5a1dc96eff9dc82b467d93
#
_entry.id   681297546b5a1dc96eff9dc82b467d93
#
_cell.length_a   1.000
_cell.length_b   1.000
_cell.length_c   1.000
_cell.angle_alpha   90.00
_cell.angle_beta   90.00
_cell.angle_gamma   90.00
#
_symmetry.space_group_name_H-M   'P 1'
#
loop_
_entity.id
_entity.type
_entity.pdbx_description
1 polymer ?
#
loop_
_entity_poly.entity_id
_entity_poly.type
_entity_poly.pdbx_seq_one_letter_code
_entity_poly.pdbx_strand_id
1 'polypeptide(L)'
;MPLVSAVSLVATSVCAGCGVGGATLCPRCERNLLPAPPLPSVDGSWSAVAAWQYAGAARTLVLDLKLSGRRAAAQPMTVALARAILRAGTSAEVVTWVPGRRRDTRARGFNHAELLGRGVAEALGLDARMLLRRRGYRPDQAGLSGADRRRNIEGAFGARPSSGAILLIDDLVTTGATARACTMSLRRAGAGRVEVAAVCSA
;
A
#
# COMPACT_ATOMS: atom_id res chain seq x y z
N MET A 1 -51.35 -5.08 -9.65
CA MET A 1 -50.17 -4.56 -8.98
C MET A 1 -48.96 -4.85 -9.87
N PRO A 2 -48.29 -3.83 -10.44
CA PRO A 2 -47.10 -4.07 -11.26
C PRO A 2 -45.88 -4.31 -10.36
N LEU A 3 -45.17 -5.41 -10.64
CA LEU A 3 -43.88 -5.76 -10.08
C LEU A 3 -42.85 -4.69 -10.56
N VAL A 4 -42.43 -3.86 -9.62
CA VAL A 4 -41.29 -2.95 -9.86
C VAL A 4 -40.04 -3.81 -9.88
N SER A 5 -39.53 -4.06 -11.10
CA SER A 5 -38.24 -4.71 -11.33
C SER A 5 -37.16 -3.85 -10.68
N ALA A 6 -36.52 -4.36 -9.63
CA ALA A 6 -35.34 -3.76 -9.05
C ALA A 6 -34.20 -3.83 -10.08
N VAL A 7 -34.01 -2.76 -10.84
CA VAL A 7 -32.80 -2.57 -11.66
C VAL A 7 -31.65 -2.41 -10.67
N SER A 8 -30.90 -3.50 -10.44
CA SER A 8 -29.60 -3.44 -9.80
C SER A 8 -28.72 -2.50 -10.62
N LEU A 9 -28.49 -1.28 -10.12
CA LEU A 9 -27.42 -0.42 -10.61
C LEU A 9 -26.07 -1.11 -10.32
N VAL A 10 -25.68 -1.99 -11.21
CA VAL A 10 -24.30 -2.46 -11.27
C VAL A 10 -23.49 -1.24 -11.68
N ALA A 11 -22.82 -0.61 -10.72
CA ALA A 11 -21.85 0.43 -11.01
C ALA A 11 -20.81 -0.17 -11.95
N THR A 12 -20.93 0.14 -13.25
CA THR A 12 -20.03 -0.35 -14.29
C THR A 12 -18.63 0.21 -14.00
N SER A 13 -17.72 -0.65 -13.55
CA SER A 13 -16.31 -0.28 -13.39
C SER A 13 -15.78 0.25 -14.73
N VAL A 14 -15.07 1.37 -14.68
CA VAL A 14 -14.37 1.93 -15.86
C VAL A 14 -12.86 1.71 -15.69
N CYS A 15 -12.22 1.39 -16.80
CA CYS A 15 -10.80 1.11 -16.82
C CYS A 15 -9.97 2.37 -16.48
N ALA A 16 -9.10 2.26 -15.49
CA ALA A 16 -8.22 3.35 -15.06
C ALA A 16 -7.25 3.85 -16.14
N GLY A 17 -7.02 3.05 -17.18
CA GLY A 17 -6.12 3.43 -18.28
C GLY A 17 -6.85 4.09 -19.45
N CYS A 18 -7.90 3.45 -20.00
CA CYS A 18 -8.56 3.89 -21.23
C CYS A 18 -10.01 4.37 -21.06
N GLY A 19 -10.58 4.30 -19.85
CA GLY A 19 -11.94 4.75 -19.56
C GLY A 19 -13.05 3.82 -20.07
N VAL A 20 -12.74 2.70 -20.74
CA VAL A 20 -13.75 1.76 -21.23
C VAL A 20 -14.40 1.03 -20.06
N GLY A 21 -15.73 0.88 -20.11
CA GLY A 21 -16.51 0.16 -19.12
C GLY A 21 -16.21 -1.35 -19.07
N GLY A 22 -16.57 -1.99 -17.94
CA GLY A 22 -16.51 -3.44 -17.77
C GLY A 22 -15.40 -3.96 -16.88
N ALA A 23 -14.31 -3.23 -16.67
CA ALA A 23 -13.23 -3.63 -15.77
C ALA A 23 -12.53 -2.41 -15.16
N THR A 24 -12.06 -2.51 -13.93
CA THR A 24 -11.25 -1.46 -13.28
C THR A 24 -9.88 -1.29 -13.95
N LEU A 25 -9.34 -2.37 -14.50
CA LEU A 25 -8.15 -2.39 -15.35
C LEU A 25 -8.38 -3.46 -16.43
N CYS A 26 -8.49 -3.04 -17.69
CA CYS A 26 -8.70 -4.00 -18.78
C CYS A 26 -7.38 -4.67 -19.19
N PRO A 27 -7.41 -5.87 -19.80
CA PRO A 27 -6.21 -6.61 -20.19
C PRO A 27 -5.25 -5.83 -21.11
N ARG A 28 -5.77 -4.97 -21.97
CA ARG A 28 -4.95 -4.11 -22.83
C ARG A 28 -4.14 -3.10 -22.01
N CYS A 29 -4.79 -2.42 -21.06
CA CYS A 29 -4.12 -1.45 -20.21
C CYS A 29 -3.19 -2.12 -19.18
N GLU A 30 -3.53 -3.31 -18.69
CA GLU A 30 -2.66 -4.10 -17.82
C GLU A 30 -1.34 -4.45 -18.51
N ARG A 31 -1.38 -4.90 -19.77
CA ARG A 31 -0.16 -5.20 -20.54
C ARG A 31 0.74 -3.98 -20.81
N ASN A 32 0.19 -2.79 -20.76
CA ASN A 32 0.92 -1.53 -20.97
C ASN A 32 1.43 -0.91 -19.66
N LEU A 33 1.25 -1.57 -18.52
CA LEU A 33 1.82 -1.12 -17.26
C LEU A 33 3.34 -1.34 -17.28
N LEU A 34 4.06 -0.30 -16.92
CA LEU A 34 5.51 -0.37 -16.83
C LEU A 34 5.92 -1.08 -15.54
N PRO A 35 6.87 -2.03 -15.59
CA PRO A 35 7.43 -2.62 -14.41
C PRO A 35 8.05 -1.56 -13.51
N ALA A 36 8.03 -1.79 -12.21
CA ALA A 36 8.64 -0.90 -11.25
C ALA A 36 10.15 -0.78 -11.46
N PRO A 37 10.73 0.42 -11.38
CA PRO A 37 12.18 0.55 -11.23
C PRO A 37 12.61 -0.08 -9.89
N PRO A 38 13.89 -0.45 -9.74
CA PRO A 38 14.41 -0.92 -8.47
C PRO A 38 14.07 0.06 -7.35
N LEU A 39 13.54 -0.47 -6.24
CA LEU A 39 13.28 0.39 -5.07
C LEU A 39 14.60 0.89 -4.47
N PRO A 40 14.61 2.12 -3.94
CA PRO A 40 15.74 2.58 -3.16
C PRO A 40 15.92 1.64 -1.96
N SER A 41 17.17 1.44 -1.54
CA SER A 41 17.46 0.68 -0.33
C SER A 41 16.66 1.26 0.85
N VAL A 42 15.84 0.43 1.44
CA VAL A 42 15.11 0.78 2.66
C VAL A 42 15.92 0.27 3.85
N ASP A 43 16.67 1.17 4.49
CA ASP A 43 17.50 0.81 5.62
C ASP A 43 16.74 -0.01 6.68
N GLY A 44 17.31 -1.11 7.08
CA GLY A 44 16.73 -2.06 8.04
C GLY A 44 15.73 -3.04 7.43
N SER A 45 15.36 -2.94 6.14
CA SER A 45 14.61 -3.99 5.44
C SER A 45 15.55 -5.07 4.91
N TRP A 46 15.00 -6.27 4.75
CA TRP A 46 15.70 -7.40 4.14
C TRP A 46 15.65 -7.31 2.61
N SER A 47 14.49 -6.98 2.09
CA SER A 47 14.21 -6.81 0.67
C SER A 47 13.15 -5.74 0.45
N ALA A 48 13.12 -5.19 -0.75
CA ALA A 48 12.09 -4.25 -1.15
C ALA A 48 11.70 -4.49 -2.61
N VAL A 49 10.39 -4.56 -2.89
CA VAL A 49 9.83 -4.82 -4.22
C VAL A 49 8.64 -3.91 -4.51
N ALA A 50 8.46 -3.53 -5.77
CA ALA A 50 7.23 -2.90 -6.23
C ALA A 50 6.74 -3.60 -7.51
N ALA A 51 5.43 -3.51 -7.76
CA ALA A 51 4.84 -4.13 -8.93
C ALA A 51 5.01 -3.25 -10.17
N TRP A 52 4.75 -1.95 -10.06
CA TRP A 52 4.65 -1.03 -11.20
C TRP A 52 5.39 0.27 -10.98
N GLN A 53 5.80 0.90 -12.08
CA GLN A 53 6.18 2.30 -12.09
C GLN A 53 4.95 3.19 -11.82
N TYR A 54 5.11 4.24 -11.03
CA TYR A 54 4.04 5.20 -10.73
C TYR A 54 3.74 6.11 -11.91
N ALA A 55 3.15 5.55 -12.98
CA ALA A 55 2.81 6.25 -14.22
C ALA A 55 1.50 5.73 -14.82
N GLY A 56 0.90 6.48 -15.73
CA GLY A 56 -0.28 6.05 -16.53
C GLY A 56 -1.40 5.44 -15.69
N ALA A 57 -1.89 4.27 -16.08
CA ALA A 57 -2.98 3.56 -15.41
C ALA A 57 -2.65 3.16 -13.97
N ALA A 58 -1.40 2.82 -13.66
CA ALA A 58 -0.98 2.50 -12.29
C ALA A 58 -1.16 3.72 -11.36
N ARG A 59 -0.75 4.91 -11.82
CA ARG A 59 -0.96 6.17 -11.08
C ARG A 59 -2.45 6.44 -10.88
N THR A 60 -3.28 6.24 -11.92
CA THR A 60 -4.72 6.43 -11.81
C THR A 60 -5.35 5.49 -10.77
N LEU A 61 -5.00 4.19 -10.77
CA LEU A 61 -5.48 3.22 -9.78
C LEU A 61 -5.13 3.65 -8.35
N VAL A 62 -3.89 4.08 -8.11
CA VAL A 62 -3.47 4.57 -6.78
C VAL A 62 -4.27 5.80 -6.36
N LEU A 63 -4.50 6.75 -7.27
CA LEU A 63 -5.27 7.95 -6.98
C LEU A 63 -6.76 7.64 -6.77
N ASP A 64 -7.35 6.77 -7.56
CA ASP A 64 -8.73 6.30 -7.41
C ASP A 64 -8.95 5.69 -6.02
N LEU A 65 -8.03 4.83 -5.58
CA LEU A 65 -8.10 4.24 -4.26
C LEU A 65 -7.88 5.28 -3.14
N LYS A 66 -6.89 6.17 -3.31
CA LYS A 66 -6.51 7.17 -2.30
C LYS A 66 -7.49 8.34 -2.17
N LEU A 67 -7.98 8.85 -3.29
CA LEU A 67 -8.71 10.11 -3.34
C LEU A 67 -10.21 9.92 -3.61
N SER A 68 -10.55 9.03 -4.54
CA SER A 68 -11.94 8.83 -4.94
C SER A 68 -12.65 7.71 -4.16
N GLY A 69 -11.93 7.00 -3.28
CA GLY A 69 -12.50 5.92 -2.48
C GLY A 69 -12.95 4.70 -3.29
N ARG A 70 -12.51 4.57 -4.54
CA ARG A 70 -12.86 3.47 -5.44
C ARG A 70 -12.18 2.18 -5.00
N ARG A 71 -12.81 1.44 -4.08
CA ARG A 71 -12.26 0.18 -3.53
C ARG A 71 -11.99 -0.88 -4.59
N ALA A 72 -12.74 -0.88 -5.71
CA ALA A 72 -12.51 -1.78 -6.83
C ALA A 72 -11.09 -1.67 -7.41
N ALA A 73 -10.43 -0.50 -7.31
CA ALA A 73 -9.05 -0.32 -7.73
C ALA A 73 -8.07 -1.20 -6.94
N ALA A 74 -8.40 -1.63 -5.73
CA ALA A 74 -7.52 -2.45 -4.91
C ALA A 74 -7.30 -3.85 -5.50
N GLN A 75 -8.28 -4.44 -6.17
CA GLN A 75 -8.19 -5.81 -6.69
C GLN A 75 -7.05 -5.99 -7.71
N PRO A 76 -6.93 -5.24 -8.83
CA PRO A 76 -5.81 -5.39 -9.74
C PRO A 76 -4.46 -5.03 -9.08
N MET A 77 -4.44 -4.08 -8.17
CA MET A 77 -3.25 -3.70 -7.41
C MET A 77 -2.77 -4.83 -6.50
N THR A 78 -3.67 -5.47 -5.77
CA THR A 78 -3.39 -6.62 -4.90
C THR A 78 -2.83 -7.80 -5.69
N VAL A 79 -3.45 -8.16 -6.81
CA VAL A 79 -3.00 -9.27 -7.66
C VAL A 79 -1.59 -9.03 -8.19
N ALA A 80 -1.33 -7.83 -8.69
CA ALA A 80 -0.01 -7.49 -9.21
C ALA A 80 1.06 -7.49 -8.12
N LEU A 81 0.74 -6.94 -6.95
CA LEU A 81 1.66 -6.90 -5.83
C LEU A 81 1.97 -8.29 -5.30
N ALA A 82 0.96 -9.15 -5.12
CA ALA A 82 1.17 -10.54 -4.71
C ALA A 82 2.08 -11.30 -5.72
N ARG A 83 1.85 -11.13 -7.03
CA ARG A 83 2.73 -11.70 -8.07
C ARG A 83 4.16 -11.17 -7.99
N ALA A 84 4.36 -9.88 -7.70
CA ALA A 84 5.69 -9.30 -7.56
C ALA A 84 6.42 -9.87 -6.34
N ILE A 85 5.73 -10.02 -5.21
CA ILE A 85 6.26 -10.62 -3.98
C ILE A 85 6.65 -12.08 -4.22
N LEU A 86 5.79 -12.87 -4.85
CA LEU A 86 6.08 -14.29 -5.16
C LEU A 86 7.29 -14.43 -6.06
N ARG A 87 7.46 -13.57 -7.07
CA ARG A 87 8.64 -13.58 -7.96
C ARG A 87 9.93 -13.19 -7.25
N ALA A 88 9.87 -12.27 -6.31
CA ALA A 88 11.02 -11.85 -5.52
C ALA A 88 11.41 -12.88 -4.44
N GLY A 89 10.50 -13.77 -4.12
CA GLY A 89 10.61 -14.67 -2.97
C GLY A 89 10.32 -13.95 -1.66
N THR A 90 9.51 -14.56 -0.80
CA THR A 90 9.23 -14.04 0.54
C THR A 90 9.37 -15.15 1.57
N SER A 91 9.87 -14.79 2.74
CA SER A 91 9.89 -15.64 3.92
C SER A 91 8.97 -15.11 5.02
N ALA A 92 8.15 -14.11 4.70
CA ALA A 92 7.27 -13.48 5.66
C ALA A 92 6.18 -14.44 6.18
N GLU A 93 5.89 -14.33 7.45
CA GLU A 93 4.84 -15.08 8.16
C GLU A 93 3.60 -14.21 8.39
N VAL A 94 3.79 -12.90 8.46
CA VAL A 94 2.75 -11.92 8.79
C VAL A 94 2.84 -10.74 7.84
N VAL A 95 1.68 -10.31 7.34
CA VAL A 95 1.52 -9.07 6.57
C VAL A 95 1.05 -7.95 7.48
N THR A 96 1.71 -6.80 7.39
CA THR A 96 1.26 -5.54 7.97
C THR A 96 1.29 -4.44 6.92
N TRP A 97 0.80 -3.25 7.24
CA TRP A 97 0.70 -2.14 6.30
C TRP A 97 1.07 -0.82 6.94
N VAL A 98 1.45 0.13 6.11
CA VAL A 98 1.72 1.50 6.53
C VAL A 98 0.41 2.15 7.00
N PRO A 99 0.34 2.63 8.26
CA PRO A 99 -0.88 3.23 8.77
C PRO A 99 -1.14 4.60 8.14
N GLY A 100 -2.33 4.77 7.59
CA GLY A 100 -2.81 6.04 7.04
C GLY A 100 -2.95 7.13 8.11
N ARG A 101 -3.06 8.39 7.68
CA ARG A 101 -3.39 9.49 8.59
C ARG A 101 -4.85 9.34 9.04
N ARG A 102 -5.13 9.48 10.33
CA ARG A 102 -6.49 9.34 10.89
C ARG A 102 -7.52 10.23 10.18
N ARG A 103 -7.15 11.48 9.85
CA ARG A 103 -8.01 12.42 9.12
C ARG A 103 -8.42 11.84 7.76
N ASP A 104 -7.46 11.34 7.00
CA ASP A 104 -7.69 10.85 5.64
C ASP A 104 -8.47 9.51 5.66
N THR A 105 -8.22 8.66 6.65
CA THR A 105 -8.96 7.41 6.86
C THR A 105 -10.41 7.68 7.27
N ARG A 106 -10.65 8.68 8.12
CA ARG A 106 -12.02 9.08 8.51
C ARG A 106 -12.79 9.66 7.33
N ALA A 107 -12.16 10.53 6.53
CA ALA A 107 -12.79 11.16 5.37
C ALA A 107 -13.20 10.13 4.30
N ARG A 108 -12.42 9.05 4.14
CA ARG A 108 -12.68 7.97 3.15
C ARG A 108 -13.48 6.79 3.70
N GLY A 109 -13.59 6.65 5.01
CA GLY A 109 -14.20 5.49 5.65
C GLY A 109 -13.36 4.20 5.65
N PHE A 110 -12.13 4.20 5.09
CA PHE A 110 -11.22 3.05 5.10
C PHE A 110 -9.74 3.47 4.94
N ASN A 111 -8.84 2.57 5.33
CA ASN A 111 -7.41 2.70 5.10
C ASN A 111 -7.03 1.91 3.82
N HIS A 112 -6.53 2.60 2.79
CA HIS A 112 -6.16 2.00 1.52
C HIS A 112 -5.01 0.97 1.64
N ALA A 113 -3.99 1.25 2.47
CA ALA A 113 -2.89 0.32 2.68
C ALA A 113 -3.34 -0.93 3.47
N GLU A 114 -4.33 -0.80 4.37
CA GLU A 114 -4.96 -1.94 5.03
C GLU A 114 -5.70 -2.82 4.04
N LEU A 115 -6.48 -2.22 3.14
CA LEU A 115 -7.23 -2.96 2.13
C LEU A 115 -6.27 -3.77 1.22
N LEU A 116 -5.18 -3.15 0.79
CA LEU A 116 -4.13 -3.83 0.01
C LEU A 116 -3.42 -4.92 0.85
N GLY A 117 -3.03 -4.61 2.08
CA GLY A 117 -2.33 -5.54 2.95
C GLY A 117 -3.15 -6.80 3.27
N ARG A 118 -4.44 -6.66 3.55
CA ARG A 118 -5.35 -7.78 3.76
C ARG A 118 -5.53 -8.61 2.50
N GLY A 119 -5.71 -7.97 1.34
CA GLY A 119 -5.83 -8.68 0.07
C GLY A 119 -4.55 -9.42 -0.31
N VAL A 120 -3.36 -8.84 -0.07
CA VAL A 120 -2.08 -9.53 -0.29
C VAL A 120 -1.92 -10.71 0.67
N ALA A 121 -2.28 -10.55 1.95
CA ALA A 121 -2.22 -11.64 2.93
C ALA A 121 -3.10 -12.82 2.51
N GLU A 122 -4.33 -12.54 2.09
CA GLU A 122 -5.27 -13.55 1.57
C GLU A 122 -4.68 -14.26 0.33
N ALA A 123 -4.16 -13.49 -0.63
CA ALA A 123 -3.57 -14.04 -1.86
C ALA A 123 -2.31 -14.90 -1.63
N LEU A 124 -1.59 -14.66 -0.55
CA LEU A 124 -0.36 -15.40 -0.17
C LEU A 124 -0.61 -16.46 0.91
N GLY A 125 -1.81 -16.57 1.47
CA GLY A 125 -2.11 -17.47 2.59
C GLY A 125 -1.42 -17.09 3.89
N LEU A 126 -1.18 -15.79 4.14
CA LEU A 126 -0.48 -15.27 5.30
C LEU A 126 -1.42 -14.58 6.29
N ASP A 127 -1.02 -14.49 7.55
CA ASP A 127 -1.73 -13.71 8.56
C ASP A 127 -1.66 -12.20 8.28
N ALA A 128 -2.79 -11.50 8.43
CA ALA A 128 -2.88 -10.04 8.30
C ALA A 128 -3.04 -9.39 9.68
N ARG A 129 -2.06 -8.62 10.14
CA ARG A 129 -2.08 -7.98 11.46
C ARG A 129 -1.74 -6.50 11.39
N MET A 130 -2.52 -5.66 12.08
CA MET A 130 -2.17 -4.24 12.24
C MET A 130 -1.11 -4.10 13.34
N LEU A 131 0.16 -4.20 12.96
CA LEU A 131 1.31 -4.08 13.89
C LEU A 131 1.74 -2.63 14.09
N LEU A 132 1.49 -1.75 13.11
CA LEU A 132 1.93 -0.37 13.12
C LEU A 132 0.80 0.59 13.50
N ARG A 133 1.17 1.65 14.21
CA ARG A 133 0.31 2.80 14.47
C ARG A 133 1.06 4.09 14.18
N ARG A 134 0.38 5.08 13.63
CA ARG A 134 0.95 6.43 13.51
C ARG A 134 0.87 7.09 14.89
N ARG A 135 2.01 7.58 15.39
CA ARG A 135 2.04 8.45 16.57
C ARG A 135 1.50 9.81 16.18
N GLY A 136 0.82 10.51 17.11
CA GLY A 136 0.30 11.85 16.83
C GLY A 136 1.41 12.78 16.31
N TYR A 137 1.08 13.58 15.32
CA TYR A 137 1.95 14.67 14.86
C TYR A 137 2.14 15.63 16.05
N ARG A 138 3.37 15.81 16.52
CA ARG A 138 3.72 16.98 17.31
C ARG A 138 3.92 18.12 16.31
N PRO A 139 3.06 19.15 16.31
CA PRO A 139 3.29 20.34 15.52
C PRO A 139 4.30 21.18 16.28
N ASP A 140 5.58 20.91 16.14
CA ASP A 140 6.60 21.84 16.58
C ASP A 140 7.53 22.11 15.42
N GLN A 141 7.50 23.42 15.09
CA GLN A 141 8.48 24.18 14.34
C GLN A 141 8.28 24.28 12.82
N ALA A 142 7.59 25.35 12.41
CA ALA A 142 7.88 26.03 11.17
C ALA A 142 9.40 26.40 11.18
N GLY A 143 10.19 25.82 10.24
CA GLY A 143 11.61 26.13 10.11
C GLY A 143 12.56 24.91 10.13
N LEU A 144 12.06 23.69 10.13
CA LEU A 144 12.90 22.48 10.19
C LEU A 144 13.74 22.26 8.93
N SER A 145 15.05 22.03 9.14
CA SER A 145 15.98 21.58 8.10
C SER A 145 15.60 20.21 7.52
N GLY A 146 16.16 19.83 6.37
CA GLY A 146 15.93 18.51 5.77
C GLY A 146 16.35 17.35 6.69
N ALA A 147 17.29 17.55 7.62
CA ALA A 147 17.69 16.57 8.62
C ALA A 147 16.62 16.39 9.71
N ASP A 148 15.99 17.48 10.13
CA ASP A 148 14.94 17.44 11.15
C ASP A 148 13.64 16.83 10.61
N ARG A 149 13.33 17.06 9.33
CA ARG A 149 12.21 16.36 8.65
C ARG A 149 12.43 14.83 8.64
N ARG A 150 13.67 14.38 8.43
CA ARG A 150 14.01 12.94 8.49
C ARG A 150 13.84 12.38 9.90
N ARG A 151 14.32 13.06 10.95
CA ARG A 151 14.13 12.67 12.35
C ARG A 151 12.64 12.65 12.77
N ASN A 152 11.85 13.61 12.31
CA ASN A 152 10.40 13.65 12.57
C ASN A 152 9.65 12.48 11.95
N ILE A 153 10.11 11.95 10.81
CA ILE A 153 9.52 10.76 10.19
C ILE A 153 9.92 9.50 10.99
N GLU A 154 11.14 9.42 11.52
CA GLU A 154 11.61 8.26 12.30
C GLU A 154 10.82 8.03 13.60
N GLY A 155 10.33 9.08 14.25
CA GLY A 155 9.46 9.01 15.43
C GLY A 155 7.96 8.89 15.13
N ALA A 156 7.55 9.01 13.86
CA ALA A 156 6.15 9.12 13.47
C ALA A 156 5.34 7.82 13.63
N PHE A 157 6.01 6.68 13.81
CA PHE A 157 5.36 5.38 13.92
C PHE A 157 5.74 4.68 15.22
N GLY A 158 4.81 3.90 15.73
CA GLY A 158 5.05 2.93 16.79
C GLY A 158 4.59 1.56 16.31
N ALA A 159 5.23 0.49 16.81
CA ALA A 159 4.84 -0.87 16.51
C ALA A 159 4.42 -1.62 17.78
N ARG A 160 3.58 -2.65 17.61
CA ARG A 160 3.29 -3.65 18.63
C ARG A 160 4.43 -4.66 18.68
N PRO A 161 4.70 -5.29 19.83
CA PRO A 161 5.65 -6.39 19.91
C PRO A 161 5.37 -7.43 18.84
N SER A 162 6.38 -7.87 18.14
CA SER A 162 6.30 -8.82 17.05
C SER A 162 7.63 -9.57 16.91
N SER A 163 7.59 -10.78 16.36
CA SER A 163 8.76 -11.60 16.06
C SER A 163 8.66 -12.16 14.64
N GLY A 164 9.67 -12.88 14.19
CA GLY A 164 9.68 -13.54 12.89
C GLY A 164 9.85 -12.58 11.71
N ALA A 165 9.43 -13.03 10.54
CA ALA A 165 9.52 -12.30 9.27
C ALA A 165 8.22 -11.59 8.96
N ILE A 166 8.28 -10.29 8.68
CA ILE A 166 7.13 -9.41 8.47
C ILE A 166 7.19 -8.80 7.08
N LEU A 167 6.09 -8.85 6.34
CA LEU A 167 5.88 -8.17 5.07
C LEU A 167 5.14 -6.85 5.31
N LEU A 168 5.80 -5.74 5.04
CA LEU A 168 5.23 -4.40 5.13
C LEU A 168 4.69 -3.94 3.77
N ILE A 169 3.39 -3.64 3.71
CA ILE A 169 2.71 -3.20 2.49
C ILE A 169 2.51 -1.68 2.49
N ASP A 170 2.81 -1.07 1.34
CA ASP A 170 2.44 0.33 1.04
C ASP A 170 1.84 0.40 -0.38
N ASP A 171 1.21 1.50 -0.74
CA ASP A 171 0.70 1.72 -2.09
C ASP A 171 1.73 2.40 -3.01
N LEU A 172 2.58 3.26 -2.47
CA LEU A 172 3.59 4.00 -3.23
C LEU A 172 4.85 4.24 -2.40
N VAL A 173 5.98 3.80 -2.92
CA VAL A 173 7.30 4.16 -2.40
C VAL A 173 7.95 5.15 -3.37
N THR A 174 8.34 6.31 -2.86
CA THR A 174 9.13 7.33 -3.58
C THR A 174 10.56 7.35 -3.04
N THR A 175 10.82 8.09 -1.99
CA THR A 175 12.15 8.14 -1.33
C THR A 175 12.39 7.00 -0.33
N GLY A 176 11.41 6.16 -0.07
CA GLY A 176 11.47 5.10 0.95
C GLY A 176 11.41 5.59 2.40
N ALA A 177 11.32 6.90 2.66
CA ALA A 177 11.38 7.44 4.03
C ALA A 177 10.28 6.89 4.96
N THR A 178 9.04 6.74 4.46
CA THR A 178 7.94 6.16 5.24
C THR A 178 8.17 4.67 5.51
N ALA A 179 8.54 3.91 4.48
CA ALA A 179 8.83 2.49 4.59
C ALA A 179 9.97 2.24 5.58
N ARG A 180 11.05 3.03 5.51
CA ARG A 180 12.18 3.01 6.45
C ARG A 180 11.71 3.25 7.89
N ALA A 181 10.94 4.30 8.16
CA ALA A 181 10.47 4.63 9.50
C ALA A 181 9.58 3.53 10.09
N CYS A 182 8.72 2.91 9.27
CA CYS A 182 7.90 1.76 9.66
C CYS A 182 8.77 0.54 9.94
N THR A 183 9.72 0.22 9.05
CA THR A 183 10.69 -0.88 9.20
C THR A 183 11.47 -0.76 10.51
N MET A 184 12.04 0.40 10.79
CA MET A 184 12.76 0.66 12.04
C MET A 184 11.88 0.50 13.28
N SER A 185 10.60 0.90 13.19
CA SER A 185 9.66 0.71 14.30
C SER A 185 9.34 -0.77 14.53
N LEU A 186 9.16 -1.56 13.48
CA LEU A 186 8.96 -3.01 13.57
C LEU A 186 10.19 -3.71 14.13
N ARG A 187 11.38 -3.37 13.66
CA ARG A 187 12.66 -3.92 14.17
C ARG A 187 12.85 -3.63 15.66
N ARG A 188 12.59 -2.40 16.11
CA ARG A 188 12.64 -2.04 17.54
C ARG A 188 11.60 -2.78 18.38
N ALA A 189 10.51 -3.24 17.78
CA ALA A 189 9.45 -4.01 18.42
C ALA A 189 9.71 -5.53 18.40
N GLY A 190 10.87 -5.99 17.88
CA GLY A 190 11.30 -7.38 17.92
C GLY A 190 11.20 -8.12 16.59
N ALA A 191 10.79 -7.49 15.49
CA ALA A 191 10.75 -8.14 14.18
C ALA A 191 12.14 -8.66 13.79
N GLY A 192 12.24 -9.94 13.45
CA GLY A 192 13.48 -10.59 13.03
C GLY A 192 13.90 -10.13 11.63
N ARG A 193 12.96 -10.07 10.70
CA ARG A 193 13.13 -9.65 9.31
C ARG A 193 11.97 -8.78 8.89
N VAL A 194 12.22 -7.73 8.11
CA VAL A 194 11.16 -6.92 7.50
C VAL A 194 11.42 -6.86 5.99
N GLU A 195 10.44 -7.30 5.23
CA GLU A 195 10.37 -7.19 3.78
C GLU A 195 9.40 -6.07 3.42
N VAL A 196 9.70 -5.26 2.42
CA VAL A 196 8.87 -4.14 2.00
C VAL A 196 8.30 -4.42 0.62
N ALA A 197 6.99 -4.24 0.46
CA ALA A 197 6.36 -4.34 -0.84
C ALA A 197 5.40 -3.18 -1.09
N ALA A 198 5.48 -2.59 -2.28
CA ALA A 198 4.61 -1.49 -2.69
C ALA A 198 3.95 -1.79 -4.04
N VAL A 199 2.76 -1.22 -4.26
CA VAL A 199 2.12 -1.33 -5.57
C VAL A 199 2.93 -0.58 -6.60
N CYS A 200 3.37 0.62 -6.28
CA CYS A 200 4.15 1.46 -7.18
C CYS A 200 5.43 1.97 -6.56
N SER A 201 6.41 2.24 -7.43
CA SER A 201 7.58 3.07 -7.13
C SER A 201 7.69 4.24 -8.10
N ALA A 202 8.30 5.37 -7.67
CA ALA A 202 8.52 6.58 -8.44
C ALA A 202 9.96 7.07 -8.28
#